data_5b29614f151e3c7f9ff90597b203ab2a
#
_entry.id   5b29614f151e3c7f9ff90597b203ab2a
#
_cell.length_a   1.000
_cell.length_b   1.000
_cell.length_c   1.000
_cell.angle_alpha   90.00
_cell.angle_beta   90.00
_cell.angle_gamma   90.00
#
_symmetry.space_group_name_H-M   'P 1'
#
loop_
_entity.id
_entity.type
_entity.pdbx_description
1 polymer ?
#
loop_
_entity_poly.entity_id
_entity_poly.type
_entity_poly.pdbx_seq_one_letter_code
_entity_poly.pdbx_strand_id
1 'polypeptide(L)'
;MRKKMIVSILLAFVIFVVSGHSAIAKSDDGVVVFYDSLATGTENEGNMDALLRMLNSLGKRVTIYSWEENPDLSQTSEIIVLQNKKDGLSNEWTNKLAKSKAKIAYIGENPPTFITDKLQLKTKVMTDASITIQTAAGLSGKPQLVNETNLITSYKGTSFGEMDAAENGQAAYGVQAGNYAYAPIFQADNTSEFALMDVLKALFDIKTTTNQYAFITGVNPFIDFDLLKKTADTFYEKGIPFIVSAGPVFYNQDFQAAKNYAEILRYVQAKNGTIMMNVPAVTYGDSPSGELESIMQKSVHFFAENDVAPLGVTAELYWNFDKVYGVEGFAPFNTGILLPNQKIIHTTKVNNGSAFEKSPYSVANDLYATTTEGRNFPIDIAITYSFFDNEKELKAAAEELANDNISDFRFQDHGVKTNKDTIESSGGSLYINNQSVTLDGDLNYIKTKNKTVKQAGSLEGFFGYQNTFFTIVIVLSLGIIGVLFVFGYRLYMKKYMK
;
A
#
# COMPACT_ATOMS: atom_id res chain seq x y z
N MET A 1 57.52 23.34 -21.60
CA MET A 1 56.11 23.77 -21.67
C MET A 1 55.12 22.65 -21.79
N ARG A 2 55.27 21.64 -22.66
CA ARG A 2 54.32 20.52 -22.84
C ARG A 2 54.01 19.68 -21.58
N LYS A 3 55.00 19.35 -20.72
CA LYS A 3 54.78 18.57 -19.48
C LYS A 3 53.98 19.32 -18.44
N LYS A 4 54.10 20.63 -18.31
CA LYS A 4 53.27 21.43 -17.37
C LYS A 4 51.80 21.56 -17.82
N MET A 5 51.58 21.58 -19.12
CA MET A 5 50.23 21.63 -19.70
C MET A 5 49.45 20.31 -19.52
N ILE A 6 50.16 19.16 -19.65
CA ILE A 6 49.56 17.84 -19.42
C ILE A 6 49.16 17.63 -17.95
N VAL A 7 50.01 18.08 -17.02
CA VAL A 7 49.71 18.00 -15.56
C VAL A 7 48.53 18.91 -15.21
N SER A 8 48.42 20.10 -15.79
CA SER A 8 47.28 20.99 -15.56
C SER A 8 45.99 20.45 -16.16
N ILE A 9 46.00 19.76 -17.30
CA ILE A 9 44.84 19.12 -17.90
C ILE A 9 44.42 17.90 -17.07
N LEU A 10 45.37 17.10 -16.56
CA LEU A 10 45.07 15.96 -15.67
C LEU A 10 44.52 16.42 -14.34
N LEU A 11 45.03 17.52 -13.76
CA LEU A 11 44.49 18.10 -12.52
C LEU A 11 43.07 18.68 -12.72
N ALA A 12 42.81 19.33 -13.87
CA ALA A 12 41.49 19.81 -14.22
C ALA A 12 40.49 18.65 -14.42
N PHE A 13 40.93 17.53 -15.01
CA PHE A 13 40.11 16.33 -15.21
C PHE A 13 39.77 15.63 -13.86
N VAL A 14 40.74 15.57 -12.94
CA VAL A 14 40.52 15.04 -11.57
C VAL A 14 39.57 15.92 -10.78
N ILE A 15 39.67 17.25 -10.92
CA ILE A 15 38.73 18.17 -10.27
C ILE A 15 37.31 18.02 -10.86
N PHE A 16 37.20 17.74 -12.19
CA PHE A 16 35.90 17.53 -12.83
C PHE A 16 35.24 16.18 -12.45
N VAL A 17 36.06 15.15 -12.20
CA VAL A 17 35.55 13.84 -11.75
C VAL A 17 35.18 13.85 -10.28
N VAL A 18 35.83 14.68 -9.45
CA VAL A 18 35.51 14.80 -8.01
C VAL A 18 34.31 15.76 -7.76
N SER A 19 34.05 16.71 -8.68
CA SER A 19 32.88 17.60 -8.57
C SER A 19 31.57 17.03 -9.09
N GLY A 20 31.57 15.78 -9.60
CA GLY A 20 30.38 15.13 -10.14
C GLY A 20 29.48 14.42 -9.13
N HIS A 21 29.82 14.45 -7.84
CA HIS A 21 28.96 13.91 -6.78
C HIS A 21 28.70 14.97 -5.71
N SER A 22 28.17 16.10 -6.11
CA SER A 22 27.29 16.81 -5.20
C SER A 22 26.05 15.94 -5.05
N ALA A 23 26.08 15.02 -4.12
CA ALA A 23 24.84 14.61 -3.47
C ALA A 23 24.22 15.92 -2.98
N ILE A 24 23.29 16.47 -3.76
CA ILE A 24 22.32 17.42 -3.23
C ILE A 24 21.76 16.66 -2.04
N ALA A 25 22.11 17.08 -0.84
CA ALA A 25 21.38 16.68 0.36
C ALA A 25 19.94 17.08 0.05
N LYS A 26 19.15 16.10 -0.42
CA LYS A 26 17.72 16.24 -0.57
C LYS A 26 17.29 16.71 0.81
N SER A 27 16.72 17.91 0.92
CA SER A 27 16.13 18.39 2.15
C SER A 27 15.34 17.23 2.73
N ASP A 28 15.44 17.04 4.03
CA ASP A 28 14.77 15.92 4.70
C ASP A 28 13.26 16.15 4.57
N ASP A 29 12.67 15.67 3.45
CA ASP A 29 11.24 15.76 3.13
C ASP A 29 10.43 14.79 4.01
N GLY A 30 10.90 14.57 5.26
CA GLY A 30 10.29 13.70 6.23
C GLY A 30 9.15 14.36 6.99
N VAL A 31 8.04 13.65 7.11
CA VAL A 31 6.89 13.99 7.96
C VAL A 31 6.98 13.21 9.27
N VAL A 32 6.83 13.88 10.40
CA VAL A 32 6.65 13.23 11.69
C VAL A 32 5.17 13.04 11.96
N VAL A 33 4.74 11.82 12.22
CA VAL A 33 3.38 11.47 12.62
C VAL A 33 3.37 11.15 14.12
N PHE A 34 2.60 11.93 14.88
CA PHE A 34 2.29 11.65 16.29
C PHE A 34 0.91 11.04 16.39
N TYR A 35 0.78 9.93 17.08
CA TYR A 35 -0.50 9.28 17.29
C TYR A 35 -0.68 8.86 18.76
N ASP A 36 -1.93 8.84 19.21
CA ASP A 36 -2.30 8.42 20.56
C ASP A 36 -2.71 6.95 20.64
N SER A 37 -3.28 6.40 19.58
CA SER A 37 -3.65 4.99 19.48
C SER A 37 -3.84 4.55 18.04
N LEU A 38 -3.84 3.23 17.82
CA LEU A 38 -4.17 2.61 16.53
C LEU A 38 -5.68 2.46 16.30
N ALA A 39 -6.50 3.00 17.21
CA ALA A 39 -7.96 2.97 17.15
C ALA A 39 -8.59 1.57 17.05
N THR A 40 -7.89 0.51 17.41
CA THR A 40 -8.35 -0.88 17.29
C THR A 40 -9.69 -1.09 17.98
N GLY A 41 -10.65 -1.67 17.26
CA GLY A 41 -12.02 -1.91 17.73
C GLY A 41 -12.90 -0.67 17.76
N THR A 42 -12.50 0.44 17.14
CA THR A 42 -13.30 1.66 16.99
C THR A 42 -13.63 1.93 15.52
N GLU A 43 -14.49 2.92 15.25
CA GLU A 43 -14.83 3.38 13.90
C GLU A 43 -13.63 3.98 13.13
N ASN A 44 -12.55 4.31 13.82
CA ASN A 44 -11.32 4.87 13.25
C ASN A 44 -10.23 3.79 13.04
N GLU A 45 -10.54 2.51 13.24
CA GLU A 45 -9.58 1.43 12.98
C GLU A 45 -9.09 1.47 11.53
N GLY A 46 -7.78 1.29 11.32
CA GLY A 46 -7.15 1.35 10.00
C GLY A 46 -6.74 2.75 9.54
N ASN A 47 -7.18 3.83 10.21
CA ASN A 47 -6.85 5.19 9.77
C ASN A 47 -5.34 5.48 9.79
N MET A 48 -4.58 4.90 10.72
CA MET A 48 -3.11 5.03 10.73
C MET A 48 -2.49 4.35 9.51
N ASP A 49 -2.94 3.16 9.12
CA ASP A 49 -2.51 2.48 7.89
C ASP A 49 -2.81 3.34 6.65
N ALA A 50 -4.03 3.83 6.53
CA ALA A 50 -4.45 4.71 5.43
C ALA A 50 -3.61 5.98 5.37
N LEU A 51 -3.33 6.64 6.51
CA LEU A 51 -2.49 7.84 6.59
C LEU A 51 -1.06 7.56 6.10
N LEU A 52 -0.46 6.46 6.50
CA LEU A 52 0.90 6.10 6.11
C LEU A 52 1.01 5.77 4.63
N ARG A 53 0.03 5.04 4.06
CA ARG A 53 -0.04 4.78 2.61
C ARG A 53 -0.24 6.09 1.83
N MET A 54 -1.11 6.97 2.33
CA MET A 54 -1.36 8.30 1.76
C MET A 54 -0.08 9.13 1.72
N LEU A 55 0.67 9.22 2.82
CA LEU A 55 1.91 9.98 2.89
C LEU A 55 2.99 9.41 1.95
N ASN A 56 3.08 8.09 1.82
CA ASN A 56 3.94 7.47 0.82
C ASN A 56 3.54 7.89 -0.61
N SER A 57 2.24 7.86 -0.93
CA SER A 57 1.74 8.28 -2.25
C SER A 57 1.92 9.79 -2.50
N LEU A 58 2.04 10.59 -1.45
CA LEU A 58 2.43 12.00 -1.53
C LEU A 58 3.96 12.20 -1.59
N GLY A 59 4.74 11.13 -1.71
CA GLY A 59 6.20 11.18 -1.81
C GLY A 59 6.90 11.53 -0.50
N LYS A 60 6.23 11.36 0.66
CA LYS A 60 6.77 11.71 1.97
C LYS A 60 7.39 10.50 2.67
N ARG A 61 8.59 10.71 3.22
CA ARG A 61 9.16 9.80 4.23
C ARG A 61 8.47 10.05 5.56
N VAL A 62 8.19 8.98 6.30
CA VAL A 62 7.43 9.11 7.55
C VAL A 62 8.22 8.59 8.73
N THR A 63 8.24 9.38 9.79
CA THR A 63 8.72 8.98 11.12
C THR A 63 7.53 8.96 12.06
N ILE A 64 7.33 7.87 12.80
CA ILE A 64 6.16 7.67 13.64
C ILE A 64 6.57 7.69 15.11
N TYR A 65 5.83 8.44 15.91
CA TYR A 65 5.97 8.45 17.37
C TYR A 65 4.61 8.34 18.06
N SER A 66 4.54 7.55 19.11
CA SER A 66 3.40 7.61 20.03
C SER A 66 3.49 8.87 20.90
N TRP A 67 2.36 9.31 21.46
CA TRP A 67 2.35 10.46 22.38
C TRP A 67 3.14 10.24 23.68
N GLU A 68 3.46 8.99 24.01
CA GLU A 68 4.27 8.63 25.18
C GLU A 68 5.77 8.82 24.94
N GLU A 69 6.18 8.96 23.68
CA GLU A 69 7.57 9.20 23.30
C GLU A 69 7.88 10.69 23.33
N ASN A 70 9.14 11.04 23.55
CA ASN A 70 9.57 12.45 23.59
C ASN A 70 10.72 12.71 22.59
N PRO A 71 10.46 12.68 21.28
CA PRO A 71 11.47 12.94 20.27
C PRO A 71 11.90 14.41 20.25
N ASP A 72 13.12 14.65 19.76
CA ASP A 72 13.55 15.98 19.39
C ASP A 72 12.92 16.41 18.05
N LEU A 73 12.14 17.48 18.06
CA LEU A 73 11.47 18.04 16.89
C LEU A 73 12.17 19.28 16.32
N SER A 74 13.37 19.61 16.81
CA SER A 74 14.05 20.87 16.44
C SER A 74 14.36 21.00 14.95
N GLN A 75 14.53 19.89 14.25
CA GLN A 75 14.81 19.82 12.81
C GLN A 75 13.60 19.37 11.98
N THR A 76 12.43 19.18 12.60
CA THR A 76 11.23 18.71 11.91
C THR A 76 10.54 19.85 11.19
N SER A 77 10.31 19.71 9.89
CA SER A 77 9.63 20.71 9.06
C SER A 77 8.13 20.47 8.91
N GLU A 78 7.68 19.24 9.04
CA GLU A 78 6.29 18.81 8.82
C GLU A 78 5.84 17.82 9.89
N ILE A 79 4.70 18.08 10.50
CA ILE A 79 4.15 17.28 11.61
C ILE A 79 2.67 17.01 11.34
N ILE A 80 2.26 15.79 11.56
CA ILE A 80 0.85 15.39 11.62
C ILE A 80 0.56 14.85 13.02
N VAL A 81 -0.48 15.35 13.65
CA VAL A 81 -1.00 14.84 14.92
C VAL A 81 -2.29 14.09 14.61
N LEU A 82 -2.31 12.78 14.83
CA LEU A 82 -3.47 11.92 14.66
C LEU A 82 -4.02 11.57 16.05
N GLN A 83 -5.20 12.08 16.37
CA GLN A 83 -5.91 11.83 17.61
C GLN A 83 -7.07 10.88 17.36
N ASN A 84 -7.06 9.74 18.03
CA ASN A 84 -8.11 8.72 18.01
C ASN A 84 -8.82 8.56 19.38
N LYS A 85 -8.21 9.07 20.46
CA LYS A 85 -8.81 9.06 21.80
C LYS A 85 -9.44 10.40 22.12
N LYS A 86 -10.39 10.39 23.06
CA LYS A 86 -11.05 11.64 23.53
C LYS A 86 -10.13 12.55 24.34
N ASP A 87 -9.05 12.00 24.90
CA ASP A 87 -8.08 12.79 25.67
C ASP A 87 -7.27 13.66 24.72
N GLY A 88 -7.24 14.97 24.94
CA GLY A 88 -6.43 15.89 24.17
C GLY A 88 -4.91 15.74 24.42
N LEU A 89 -4.10 16.40 23.62
CA LEU A 89 -2.66 16.50 23.83
C LEU A 89 -2.34 17.02 25.23
N SER A 90 -1.31 16.48 25.88
CA SER A 90 -0.80 16.99 27.14
C SER A 90 -0.35 18.45 27.02
N ASN A 91 -0.34 19.19 28.12
CA ASN A 91 0.16 20.56 28.14
C ASN A 91 1.61 20.66 27.68
N GLU A 92 2.43 19.65 27.95
CA GLU A 92 3.83 19.59 27.51
C GLU A 92 3.90 19.54 25.97
N TRP A 93 3.19 18.62 25.35
CA TRP A 93 3.14 18.49 23.90
C TRP A 93 2.51 19.70 23.23
N THR A 94 1.42 20.22 23.78
CA THR A 94 0.78 21.46 23.30
C THR A 94 1.78 22.61 23.26
N ASN A 95 2.55 22.81 24.33
CA ASN A 95 3.56 23.86 24.40
C ASN A 95 4.75 23.63 23.46
N LYS A 96 5.17 22.38 23.27
CA LYS A 96 6.27 22.00 22.39
C LYS A 96 5.91 22.25 20.94
N LEU A 97 4.72 21.80 20.52
CA LEU A 97 4.21 22.00 19.15
C LEU A 97 3.90 23.46 18.84
N ALA A 98 3.34 24.20 19.80
CA ALA A 98 3.07 25.64 19.64
C ALA A 98 4.32 26.50 19.39
N LYS A 99 5.48 26.03 19.86
CA LYS A 99 6.79 26.70 19.63
C LYS A 99 7.51 26.22 18.38
N SER A 100 7.03 25.15 17.75
CA SER A 100 7.61 24.61 16.52
C SER A 100 7.40 25.58 15.35
N LYS A 101 8.36 25.60 14.43
CA LYS A 101 8.25 26.30 13.14
C LYS A 101 7.70 25.38 12.03
N ALA A 102 7.46 24.14 12.33
CA ALA A 102 6.96 23.14 11.39
C ALA A 102 5.56 23.52 10.86
N LYS A 103 5.24 22.97 9.71
CA LYS A 103 3.87 22.88 9.24
C LYS A 103 3.16 21.78 10.02
N ILE A 104 2.00 22.05 10.62
CA ILE A 104 1.32 21.14 11.53
C ILE A 104 -0.10 20.89 11.06
N ALA A 105 -0.44 19.64 10.75
CA ALA A 105 -1.81 19.16 10.58
C ALA A 105 -2.28 18.49 11.87
N TYR A 106 -3.45 18.90 12.38
CA TYR A 106 -4.12 18.23 13.48
C TYR A 106 -5.38 17.53 12.98
N ILE A 107 -5.48 16.24 13.26
CA ILE A 107 -6.57 15.37 12.84
C ILE A 107 -7.22 14.79 14.10
N GLY A 108 -8.51 15.07 14.32
CA GLY A 108 -9.25 14.59 15.49
C GLY A 108 -10.12 15.64 16.15
N GLU A 109 -10.82 15.24 17.22
CA GLU A 109 -11.93 15.99 17.81
C GLU A 109 -11.49 17.15 18.72
N ASN A 110 -10.33 17.05 19.38
CA ASN A 110 -9.91 18.01 20.40
C ASN A 110 -8.66 18.82 19.97
N PRO A 111 -8.79 19.75 19.00
CA PRO A 111 -7.68 20.57 18.58
C PRO A 111 -7.16 21.43 19.72
N PRO A 112 -5.83 21.46 19.98
CA PRO A 112 -5.25 22.28 21.02
C PRO A 112 -5.40 23.76 20.73
N THR A 113 -5.31 24.58 21.77
CA THR A 113 -5.56 26.05 21.68
C THR A 113 -4.70 26.75 20.64
N PHE A 114 -3.45 26.35 20.45
CA PHE A 114 -2.61 26.98 19.44
C PHE A 114 -3.12 26.72 18.00
N ILE A 115 -3.77 25.59 17.73
CA ILE A 115 -4.44 25.31 16.43
C ILE A 115 -5.70 26.16 16.31
N THR A 116 -6.56 26.16 17.34
CA THR A 116 -7.81 26.93 17.31
C THR A 116 -7.56 28.42 17.16
N ASP A 117 -6.55 28.97 17.82
CA ASP A 117 -6.18 30.40 17.75
C ASP A 117 -5.63 30.78 16.37
N LYS A 118 -4.72 29.96 15.82
CA LYS A 118 -4.12 30.23 14.49
C LYS A 118 -5.13 30.15 13.36
N LEU A 119 -6.03 29.20 13.43
CA LEU A 119 -7.11 29.03 12.45
C LEU A 119 -8.38 29.85 12.77
N GLN A 120 -8.42 30.58 13.92
CA GLN A 120 -9.64 31.21 14.45
C GLN A 120 -10.84 30.26 14.38
N LEU A 121 -10.58 29.03 14.78
CA LEU A 121 -11.49 27.90 14.61
C LEU A 121 -12.58 27.93 15.68
N LYS A 122 -13.85 27.77 15.24
CA LYS A 122 -14.98 27.45 16.09
C LYS A 122 -15.61 26.17 15.58
N THR A 123 -15.94 25.28 16.49
CA THR A 123 -16.56 24.00 16.19
C THR A 123 -17.83 23.80 17.02
N LYS A 124 -18.73 22.96 16.53
CA LYS A 124 -19.88 22.43 17.23
C LYS A 124 -19.74 20.91 17.29
N VAL A 125 -19.72 20.34 18.48
CA VAL A 125 -19.70 18.88 18.66
C VAL A 125 -21.03 18.31 18.15
N MET A 126 -20.94 17.23 17.40
CA MET A 126 -22.07 16.38 16.99
C MET A 126 -21.85 14.98 17.50
N THR A 127 -22.93 14.35 17.94
CA THR A 127 -22.95 12.96 18.42
C THR A 127 -23.99 12.17 17.63
N ASP A 128 -23.69 10.88 17.40
CA ASP A 128 -24.59 9.94 16.71
C ASP A 128 -25.13 10.51 15.38
N ALA A 129 -24.25 11.17 14.62
CA ALA A 129 -24.62 11.89 13.41
C ALA A 129 -24.37 11.06 12.14
N SER A 130 -25.26 11.23 11.15
CA SER A 130 -25.00 10.76 9.79
C SER A 130 -24.31 11.88 9.02
N ILE A 131 -23.14 11.60 8.49
CA ILE A 131 -22.36 12.57 7.72
C ILE A 131 -22.04 12.04 6.32
N THR A 132 -21.98 12.94 5.35
CA THR A 132 -21.42 12.69 4.02
C THR A 132 -20.25 13.63 3.79
N ILE A 133 -19.12 13.10 3.35
CA ILE A 133 -17.93 13.90 3.07
C ILE A 133 -17.76 14.00 1.56
N GLN A 134 -17.58 15.23 1.08
CA GLN A 134 -17.27 15.55 -0.31
C GLN A 134 -15.91 16.23 -0.39
N THR A 135 -15.06 15.82 -1.34
CA THR A 135 -13.77 16.47 -1.59
C THR A 135 -13.93 17.83 -2.27
N ALA A 136 -12.87 18.61 -2.31
CA ALA A 136 -12.86 19.89 -3.04
C ALA A 136 -13.14 19.72 -4.55
N ALA A 137 -12.82 18.58 -5.12
CA ALA A 137 -13.07 18.25 -6.53
C ALA A 137 -14.46 17.63 -6.80
N GLY A 138 -15.32 17.56 -5.76
CA GLY A 138 -16.70 17.06 -5.88
C GLY A 138 -16.87 15.56 -5.72
N LEU A 139 -15.81 14.80 -5.42
CA LEU A 139 -15.92 13.36 -5.12
C LEU A 139 -16.71 13.18 -3.82
N SER A 140 -17.83 12.48 -3.85
CA SER A 140 -18.70 12.25 -2.70
C SER A 140 -18.88 10.75 -2.43
N GLY A 141 -18.93 10.39 -1.17
CA GLY A 141 -19.17 9.02 -0.71
C GLY A 141 -20.60 8.80 -0.22
N LYS A 142 -20.86 7.60 0.30
CA LYS A 142 -22.11 7.29 0.97
C LYS A 142 -22.15 7.93 2.36
N PRO A 143 -23.35 8.24 2.88
CA PRO A 143 -23.52 8.65 4.27
C PRO A 143 -22.95 7.61 5.23
N GLN A 144 -22.26 8.06 6.26
CA GLN A 144 -21.70 7.24 7.33
C GLN A 144 -22.16 7.72 8.70
N LEU A 145 -22.33 6.80 9.62
CA LEU A 145 -22.63 7.13 11.01
C LEU A 145 -21.31 7.34 11.75
N VAL A 146 -21.25 8.42 12.54
CA VAL A 146 -20.12 8.74 13.41
C VAL A 146 -20.62 8.94 14.83
N ASN A 147 -19.92 8.36 15.81
CA ASN A 147 -20.30 8.48 17.21
C ASN A 147 -20.14 9.91 17.72
N GLU A 148 -19.02 10.54 17.37
CA GLU A 148 -18.74 11.93 17.72
C GLU A 148 -17.83 12.56 16.65
N THR A 149 -18.09 13.83 16.32
CA THR A 149 -17.18 14.62 15.47
C THR A 149 -17.48 16.11 15.64
N ASN A 150 -16.58 16.95 15.14
CA ASN A 150 -16.75 18.40 15.13
C ASN A 150 -17.26 18.90 13.79
N LEU A 151 -18.27 19.73 13.80
CA LEU A 151 -18.67 20.56 12.67
C LEU A 151 -17.93 21.90 12.75
N ILE A 152 -17.18 22.26 11.74
CA ILE A 152 -16.45 23.54 11.65
C ILE A 152 -17.44 24.66 11.33
N THR A 153 -17.72 25.54 12.30
CA THR A 153 -18.72 26.63 12.15
C THR A 153 -18.10 27.97 11.75
N SER A 154 -16.81 28.17 12.04
CA SER A 154 -16.06 29.37 11.66
C SER A 154 -14.57 29.07 11.63
N TYR A 155 -13.86 29.71 10.69
CA TYR A 155 -12.42 29.53 10.51
C TYR A 155 -11.82 30.72 9.76
N LYS A 156 -10.46 30.79 9.82
CA LYS A 156 -9.64 31.66 8.96
C LYS A 156 -8.84 30.79 8.00
N GLY A 157 -8.71 31.21 6.76
CA GLY A 157 -7.91 30.52 5.74
C GLY A 157 -8.75 29.89 4.64
N THR A 158 -8.24 28.82 4.04
CA THR A 158 -8.87 28.06 2.96
C THR A 158 -9.50 26.79 3.50
N SER A 159 -10.71 26.49 3.06
CA SER A 159 -11.39 25.22 3.32
C SER A 159 -11.16 24.22 2.20
N PHE A 160 -11.17 22.94 2.55
CA PHE A 160 -11.01 21.80 1.64
C PHE A 160 -12.12 20.80 1.91
N GLY A 161 -12.90 20.51 0.87
CA GLY A 161 -14.03 19.61 0.97
C GLY A 161 -15.16 20.13 1.86
N GLU A 162 -16.24 19.39 1.87
CA GLU A 162 -17.44 19.68 2.64
C GLU A 162 -17.87 18.46 3.46
N MET A 163 -18.43 18.71 4.63
CA MET A 163 -19.10 17.74 5.47
C MET A 163 -20.58 18.14 5.53
N ASP A 164 -21.44 17.30 4.97
CA ASP A 164 -22.89 17.43 5.13
C ASP A 164 -23.32 16.57 6.31
N ALA A 165 -23.82 17.20 7.33
CA ALA A 165 -24.26 16.57 8.57
C ALA A 165 -25.79 16.49 8.69
N ALA A 166 -26.46 16.24 7.57
CA ALA A 166 -27.92 16.12 7.48
C ALA A 166 -28.67 17.25 8.23
N GLU A 167 -29.21 16.96 9.39
CA GLU A 167 -29.99 17.93 10.19
C GLU A 167 -29.14 19.10 10.74
N ASN A 168 -27.82 18.95 10.83
CA ASN A 168 -26.91 19.96 11.35
C ASN A 168 -26.36 20.91 10.28
N GLY A 169 -26.65 20.65 8.99
CA GLY A 169 -26.23 21.48 7.85
C GLY A 169 -24.83 21.15 7.33
N GLN A 170 -24.38 21.95 6.38
CA GLN A 170 -23.10 21.78 5.70
C GLN A 170 -22.00 22.63 6.34
N ALA A 171 -20.76 22.11 6.37
CA ALA A 171 -19.58 22.80 6.86
C ALA A 171 -18.32 22.37 6.10
N ALA A 172 -17.23 23.12 6.27
CA ALA A 172 -15.94 22.68 5.75
C ALA A 172 -15.52 21.35 6.39
N TYR A 173 -14.99 20.42 5.57
CA TYR A 173 -14.37 19.21 6.07
C TYR A 173 -13.03 19.51 6.74
N GLY A 174 -12.16 20.25 6.09
CA GLY A 174 -10.87 20.63 6.63
C GLY A 174 -10.49 22.07 6.29
N VAL A 175 -9.59 22.64 7.08
CA VAL A 175 -9.17 24.04 6.92
C VAL A 175 -7.66 24.18 7.08
N GLN A 176 -7.06 25.15 6.34
CA GLN A 176 -5.63 25.45 6.39
C GLN A 176 -5.40 26.94 6.38
N ALA A 177 -4.50 27.44 7.25
CA ALA A 177 -3.99 28.81 7.20
C ALA A 177 -2.52 28.86 7.65
N GLY A 178 -1.66 29.44 6.82
CA GLY A 178 -0.23 29.48 7.08
C GLY A 178 0.35 28.08 7.26
N ASN A 179 0.98 27.85 8.40
CA ASN A 179 1.61 26.55 8.72
C ASN A 179 0.68 25.57 9.45
N TYR A 180 -0.63 25.84 9.53
CA TYR A 180 -1.54 25.04 10.33
C TYR A 180 -2.71 24.53 9.52
N ALA A 181 -3.09 23.27 9.75
CA ALA A 181 -4.30 22.67 9.19
C ALA A 181 -5.05 21.87 10.25
N TYR A 182 -6.35 21.71 10.03
CA TYR A 182 -7.23 20.94 10.90
C TYR A 182 -8.24 20.15 10.08
N ALA A 183 -8.45 18.90 10.45
CA ALA A 183 -9.54 18.06 9.99
C ALA A 183 -10.16 17.33 11.19
N PRO A 184 -11.50 17.37 11.39
CA PRO A 184 -12.13 16.83 12.60
C PRO A 184 -12.22 15.31 12.64
N ILE A 185 -12.22 14.66 11.47
CA ILE A 185 -12.39 13.21 11.34
C ILE A 185 -11.57 12.68 10.16
N PHE A 186 -11.03 11.49 10.35
CA PHE A 186 -10.35 10.73 9.31
C PHE A 186 -10.51 9.24 9.56
N GLN A 187 -11.12 8.55 8.62
CA GLN A 187 -11.40 7.12 8.69
C GLN A 187 -10.90 6.43 7.44
N ALA A 188 -10.46 5.19 7.58
CA ALA A 188 -10.08 4.35 6.44
C ALA A 188 -11.31 3.92 5.63
N ASP A 189 -11.06 3.60 4.37
CA ASP A 189 -12.04 3.05 3.43
C ASP A 189 -13.27 3.94 3.20
N ASN A 190 -13.10 5.26 3.28
CA ASN A 190 -14.15 6.22 2.93
C ASN A 190 -13.58 7.52 2.32
N THR A 191 -14.49 8.43 1.92
CA THR A 191 -14.12 9.68 1.23
C THR A 191 -13.34 10.68 2.08
N SER A 192 -13.28 10.50 3.42
CA SER A 192 -12.42 11.34 4.27
C SER A 192 -10.93 11.19 3.93
N GLU A 193 -10.51 10.04 3.38
CA GLU A 193 -9.14 9.85 2.89
C GLU A 193 -8.78 10.89 1.83
N PHE A 194 -9.64 11.06 0.83
CA PHE A 194 -9.39 11.96 -0.28
C PHE A 194 -9.55 13.43 0.13
N ALA A 195 -10.50 13.72 1.01
CA ALA A 195 -10.66 15.07 1.56
C ALA A 195 -9.46 15.49 2.42
N LEU A 196 -8.89 14.57 3.22
CA LEU A 196 -7.67 14.81 3.97
C LEU A 196 -6.45 15.00 3.05
N MET A 197 -6.36 14.24 1.94
CA MET A 197 -5.30 14.44 0.94
C MET A 197 -5.28 15.87 0.40
N ASP A 198 -6.45 16.47 0.12
CA ASP A 198 -6.54 17.87 -0.32
C ASP A 198 -5.98 18.83 0.73
N VAL A 199 -6.30 18.61 2.01
CA VAL A 199 -5.78 19.41 3.14
C VAL A 199 -4.26 19.29 3.24
N LEU A 200 -3.73 18.06 3.20
CA LEU A 200 -2.29 17.80 3.34
C LEU A 200 -1.49 18.32 2.13
N LYS A 201 -2.02 18.15 0.92
CA LYS A 201 -1.40 18.72 -0.29
C LYS A 201 -1.26 20.24 -0.20
N ALA A 202 -2.29 20.92 0.26
CA ALA A 202 -2.24 22.36 0.45
C ALA A 202 -1.27 22.76 1.56
N LEU A 203 -1.27 22.08 2.71
CA LEU A 203 -0.37 22.39 3.82
C LEU A 203 1.10 22.19 3.43
N PHE A 204 1.41 21.09 2.73
CA PHE A 204 2.78 20.71 2.38
C PHE A 204 3.24 21.23 1.00
N ASP A 205 2.41 22.01 0.30
CA ASP A 205 2.66 22.57 -1.04
C ASP A 205 2.97 21.47 -2.08
N ILE A 206 2.25 20.34 -2.01
CA ILE A 206 2.46 19.19 -2.88
C ILE A 206 1.62 19.32 -4.15
N LYS A 207 2.27 19.11 -5.30
CA LYS A 207 1.60 18.98 -6.59
C LYS A 207 1.71 17.54 -7.06
N THR A 208 0.58 16.94 -7.43
CA THR A 208 0.49 15.56 -7.90
C THR A 208 -0.24 15.51 -9.24
N THR A 209 -0.02 14.43 -9.97
CA THR A 209 -0.92 13.98 -11.04
C THR A 209 -2.18 13.35 -10.44
N THR A 210 -3.20 13.10 -11.27
CA THR A 210 -4.51 12.57 -10.85
C THR A 210 -4.97 11.45 -11.79
N ASN A 211 -4.04 10.55 -12.12
CA ASN A 211 -4.34 9.40 -12.98
C ASN A 211 -5.06 8.30 -12.20
N GLN A 212 -5.87 7.54 -12.90
CA GLN A 212 -6.56 6.37 -12.37
C GLN A 212 -6.05 5.12 -13.09
N TYR A 213 -5.67 4.09 -12.35
CA TYR A 213 -5.14 2.84 -12.88
C TYR A 213 -5.99 1.67 -12.41
N ALA A 214 -6.39 0.78 -13.33
CA ALA A 214 -6.97 -0.51 -12.96
C ALA A 214 -5.86 -1.43 -12.47
N PHE A 215 -6.01 -2.01 -11.28
CA PHE A 215 -4.98 -2.79 -10.63
C PHE A 215 -5.52 -4.13 -10.12
N ILE A 216 -4.92 -5.23 -10.57
CA ILE A 216 -5.33 -6.60 -10.24
C ILE A 216 -4.25 -7.24 -9.38
N THR A 217 -4.61 -7.66 -8.17
CA THR A 217 -3.74 -8.36 -7.22
C THR A 217 -3.97 -9.87 -7.25
N GLY A 218 -3.10 -10.64 -6.56
CA GLY A 218 -3.29 -12.08 -6.37
C GLY A 218 -2.88 -12.95 -7.55
N VAL A 219 -2.31 -12.38 -8.62
CA VAL A 219 -1.81 -13.16 -9.75
C VAL A 219 -0.52 -13.87 -9.38
N ASN A 220 -0.50 -15.19 -9.45
CA ASN A 220 0.63 -16.03 -9.05
C ASN A 220 0.73 -17.28 -9.95
N PRO A 221 1.80 -18.09 -9.87
CA PRO A 221 2.01 -19.24 -10.74
C PRO A 221 0.94 -20.36 -10.67
N PHE A 222 0.01 -20.28 -9.74
CA PHE A 222 -1.00 -21.33 -9.48
C PHE A 222 -2.43 -20.91 -9.85
N ILE A 223 -2.63 -19.72 -10.39
CA ILE A 223 -3.95 -19.23 -10.82
C ILE A 223 -4.42 -19.92 -12.11
N ASP A 224 -5.68 -19.70 -12.47
CA ASP A 224 -6.22 -20.09 -13.77
C ASP A 224 -5.68 -19.18 -14.88
N PHE A 225 -4.75 -19.69 -15.69
CA PHE A 225 -4.15 -18.95 -16.81
C PHE A 225 -5.16 -18.69 -17.96
N ASP A 226 -6.15 -19.55 -18.14
CA ASP A 226 -7.20 -19.31 -19.15
C ASP A 226 -8.08 -18.12 -18.72
N LEU A 227 -8.37 -17.98 -17.41
CA LEU A 227 -9.08 -16.81 -16.89
C LEU A 227 -8.21 -15.54 -16.94
N LEU A 228 -6.90 -15.62 -16.66
CA LEU A 228 -6.01 -14.48 -16.81
C LEU A 228 -5.91 -14.04 -18.29
N LYS A 229 -5.85 -14.99 -19.21
CA LYS A 229 -5.92 -14.70 -20.64
C LYS A 229 -7.21 -13.96 -21.00
N LYS A 230 -8.36 -14.47 -20.56
CA LYS A 230 -9.66 -13.83 -20.79
C LYS A 230 -9.72 -12.42 -20.15
N THR A 231 -9.11 -12.25 -18.98
CA THR A 231 -9.00 -10.94 -18.35
C THR A 231 -8.25 -9.96 -19.25
N ALA A 232 -7.09 -10.36 -19.75
CA ALA A 232 -6.28 -9.55 -20.64
C ALA A 232 -7.03 -9.21 -21.95
N ASP A 233 -7.69 -10.20 -22.57
CA ASP A 233 -8.49 -10.00 -23.78
C ASP A 233 -9.66 -9.03 -23.54
N THR A 234 -10.44 -9.25 -22.47
CA THR A 234 -11.62 -8.43 -22.14
C THR A 234 -11.24 -6.97 -21.89
N PHE A 235 -10.18 -6.72 -21.15
CA PHE A 235 -9.73 -5.35 -20.85
C PHE A 235 -9.17 -4.69 -22.12
N TYR A 236 -8.39 -5.42 -22.91
CA TYR A 236 -7.85 -4.93 -24.17
C TYR A 236 -8.94 -4.54 -25.17
N GLU A 237 -9.97 -5.41 -25.35
CA GLU A 237 -11.12 -5.16 -26.24
C GLU A 237 -11.94 -3.94 -25.82
N LYS A 238 -12.00 -3.65 -24.52
CA LYS A 238 -12.66 -2.46 -23.97
C LYS A 238 -11.75 -1.22 -23.93
N GLY A 239 -10.48 -1.33 -24.32
CA GLY A 239 -9.52 -0.24 -24.29
C GLY A 239 -9.08 0.15 -22.88
N ILE A 240 -9.19 -0.77 -21.90
CA ILE A 240 -8.82 -0.54 -20.51
C ILE A 240 -7.38 -1.04 -20.28
N PRO A 241 -6.38 -0.16 -20.13
CA PRO A 241 -5.06 -0.57 -19.65
C PRO A 241 -5.13 -0.97 -18.18
N PHE A 242 -4.29 -1.91 -17.75
CA PHE A 242 -4.36 -2.44 -16.40
C PHE A 242 -3.00 -2.86 -15.88
N ILE A 243 -2.88 -2.90 -14.55
CA ILE A 243 -1.69 -3.35 -13.82
C ILE A 243 -1.98 -4.73 -13.22
N VAL A 244 -1.02 -5.62 -13.29
CA VAL A 244 -1.06 -6.94 -12.64
C VAL A 244 0.05 -7.02 -11.59
N SER A 245 -0.32 -7.29 -10.34
CA SER A 245 0.61 -7.64 -9.27
C SER A 245 0.95 -9.13 -9.37
N ALA A 246 2.11 -9.42 -9.97
CA ALA A 246 2.55 -10.77 -10.28
C ALA A 246 3.44 -11.35 -9.18
N GLY A 247 3.05 -12.48 -8.63
CA GLY A 247 3.85 -13.21 -7.65
C GLY A 247 5.21 -13.63 -8.22
N PRO A 248 6.31 -13.49 -7.47
CA PRO A 248 7.63 -13.87 -7.94
C PRO A 248 7.80 -15.39 -7.99
N VAL A 249 8.76 -15.85 -8.79
CA VAL A 249 9.21 -17.25 -8.84
C VAL A 249 10.62 -17.34 -8.27
N PHE A 250 10.79 -17.94 -7.09
CA PHE A 250 12.08 -18.01 -6.40
C PHE A 250 12.85 -19.28 -6.68
N TYR A 251 12.13 -20.40 -6.78
CA TYR A 251 12.69 -21.73 -6.94
C TYR A 251 12.10 -22.41 -8.17
N ASN A 252 12.82 -23.40 -8.71
CA ASN A 252 12.36 -24.19 -9.85
C ASN A 252 12.02 -23.32 -11.09
N GLN A 253 12.78 -22.26 -11.31
CA GLN A 253 12.61 -21.34 -12.44
C GLN A 253 12.79 -22.00 -13.82
N ASP A 254 13.51 -23.12 -13.86
CA ASP A 254 13.72 -23.96 -15.02
C ASP A 254 12.52 -24.86 -15.37
N PHE A 255 11.56 -25.02 -14.44
CA PHE A 255 10.38 -25.85 -14.66
C PHE A 255 9.44 -25.23 -15.72
N GLN A 256 8.81 -26.12 -16.51
CA GLN A 256 7.88 -25.70 -17.54
C GLN A 256 6.73 -24.86 -16.97
N ALA A 257 6.29 -25.12 -15.76
CA ALA A 257 5.25 -24.33 -15.08
C ALA A 257 5.66 -22.88 -14.87
N ALA A 258 6.91 -22.61 -14.47
CA ALA A 258 7.45 -21.27 -14.32
C ALA A 258 7.52 -20.55 -15.68
N LYS A 259 7.98 -21.24 -16.72
CA LYS A 259 8.04 -20.70 -18.08
C LYS A 259 6.64 -20.40 -18.65
N ASN A 260 5.66 -21.28 -18.40
CA ASN A 260 4.27 -21.03 -18.79
C ASN A 260 3.68 -19.80 -18.08
N TYR A 261 4.04 -19.61 -16.81
CA TYR A 261 3.66 -18.42 -16.05
C TYR A 261 4.28 -17.14 -16.64
N ALA A 262 5.55 -17.16 -16.96
CA ALA A 262 6.20 -16.01 -17.61
C ALA A 262 5.57 -15.73 -18.99
N GLU A 263 5.22 -16.78 -19.74
CA GLU A 263 4.58 -16.64 -21.04
C GLU A 263 3.20 -16.00 -20.97
N ILE A 264 2.35 -16.37 -20.00
CA ILE A 264 1.05 -15.70 -19.82
C ILE A 264 1.22 -14.25 -19.36
N LEU A 265 2.27 -13.92 -18.58
CA LEU A 265 2.57 -12.53 -18.22
C LEU A 265 3.05 -11.70 -19.42
N ARG A 266 3.81 -12.28 -20.38
CA ARG A 266 4.11 -11.61 -21.67
C ARG A 266 2.83 -11.33 -22.45
N TYR A 267 1.92 -12.30 -22.50
CA TYR A 267 0.61 -12.10 -23.12
C TYR A 267 -0.16 -10.93 -22.49
N VAL A 268 -0.15 -10.81 -21.17
CA VAL A 268 -0.72 -9.67 -20.45
C VAL A 268 -0.10 -8.37 -20.94
N GLN A 269 1.23 -8.30 -21.05
CA GLN A 269 1.93 -7.10 -21.56
C GLN A 269 1.53 -6.76 -23.00
N ALA A 270 1.34 -7.77 -23.87
CA ALA A 270 0.88 -7.58 -25.26
C ALA A 270 -0.57 -7.07 -25.34
N LYS A 271 -1.33 -7.20 -24.26
CA LYS A 271 -2.73 -6.75 -24.13
C LYS A 271 -2.87 -5.48 -23.27
N ASN A 272 -1.89 -4.59 -23.32
CA ASN A 272 -1.85 -3.33 -22.56
C ASN A 272 -1.82 -3.53 -21.04
N GLY A 273 -1.46 -4.71 -20.56
CA GLY A 273 -1.20 -4.96 -19.15
C GLY A 273 0.22 -4.53 -18.74
N THR A 274 0.34 -3.99 -17.56
CA THR A 274 1.62 -3.67 -16.92
C THR A 274 1.87 -4.70 -15.83
N ILE A 275 3.09 -5.20 -15.73
CA ILE A 275 3.47 -6.12 -14.65
C ILE A 275 4.16 -5.33 -13.53
N MET A 276 3.73 -5.55 -12.31
CA MET A 276 4.47 -5.19 -11.09
C MET A 276 4.79 -6.46 -10.31
N MET A 277 5.96 -6.52 -9.71
CA MET A 277 6.35 -7.70 -8.94
C MET A 277 5.75 -7.61 -7.53
N ASN A 278 4.97 -8.61 -7.14
CA ASN A 278 4.53 -8.72 -5.76
C ASN A 278 5.69 -9.19 -4.86
N VAL A 279 5.79 -8.63 -3.67
CA VAL A 279 6.73 -9.15 -2.69
C VAL A 279 6.25 -10.50 -2.15
N PRO A 280 7.18 -11.40 -1.84
CA PRO A 280 6.82 -12.69 -1.28
C PRO A 280 6.32 -12.57 0.16
N ALA A 281 5.46 -13.47 0.56
CA ALA A 281 5.20 -13.71 1.98
C ALA A 281 6.39 -14.49 2.57
N VAL A 282 7.41 -13.77 3.04
CA VAL A 282 8.59 -14.38 3.67
C VAL A 282 8.66 -14.01 5.15
N THR A 283 9.00 -14.96 5.97
CA THR A 283 9.31 -14.76 7.38
C THR A 283 10.81 -14.94 7.57
N TYR A 284 11.55 -13.83 7.47
CA TYR A 284 12.98 -13.83 7.75
C TYR A 284 13.23 -13.24 9.14
N GLY A 285 13.06 -14.04 10.18
CA GLY A 285 13.39 -13.60 11.54
C GLY A 285 14.87 -13.39 11.78
N ASP A 286 15.73 -14.25 11.20
CA ASP A 286 17.18 -14.31 11.46
C ASP A 286 18.01 -14.49 10.18
N SER A 287 17.52 -14.08 9.01
CA SER A 287 18.27 -14.23 7.76
C SER A 287 19.47 -13.30 7.70
N PRO A 288 20.58 -13.73 7.08
CA PRO A 288 21.74 -12.87 6.85
C PRO A 288 21.36 -11.64 6.03
N SER A 289 22.00 -10.51 6.33
CA SER A 289 21.85 -9.27 5.55
C SER A 289 22.19 -9.51 4.08
N GLY A 290 21.36 -8.99 3.16
CA GLY A 290 21.49 -9.12 1.71
C GLY A 290 20.85 -10.38 1.12
N GLU A 291 20.29 -11.29 1.93
CA GLU A 291 19.62 -12.49 1.40
C GLU A 291 18.32 -12.13 0.69
N LEU A 292 17.50 -11.27 1.28
CA LEU A 292 16.25 -10.82 0.66
C LEU A 292 16.52 -10.05 -0.63
N GLU A 293 17.50 -9.14 -0.64
CA GLU A 293 17.91 -8.44 -1.85
C GLU A 293 18.32 -9.41 -2.95
N SER A 294 19.12 -10.44 -2.62
CA SER A 294 19.54 -11.46 -3.58
C SER A 294 18.34 -12.23 -4.16
N ILE A 295 17.35 -12.57 -3.34
CA ILE A 295 16.12 -13.26 -3.77
C ILE A 295 15.29 -12.35 -4.69
N MET A 296 15.12 -11.08 -4.33
CA MET A 296 14.41 -10.12 -5.16
C MET A 296 15.10 -9.93 -6.52
N GLN A 297 16.41 -9.76 -6.52
CA GLN A 297 17.20 -9.64 -7.76
C GLN A 297 17.09 -10.87 -8.66
N LYS A 298 17.12 -12.10 -8.10
CA LYS A 298 16.92 -13.33 -8.86
C LYS A 298 15.53 -13.41 -9.49
N SER A 299 14.50 -12.92 -8.79
CA SER A 299 13.14 -12.89 -9.34
C SER A 299 12.98 -11.89 -10.46
N VAL A 300 13.57 -10.70 -10.33
CA VAL A 300 13.63 -9.72 -11.42
C VAL A 300 14.35 -10.30 -12.62
N HIS A 301 15.48 -10.97 -12.41
CA HIS A 301 16.25 -11.62 -13.47
C HIS A 301 15.46 -12.70 -14.20
N PHE A 302 14.74 -13.56 -13.46
CA PHE A 302 13.85 -14.57 -14.07
C PHE A 302 12.80 -13.93 -14.98
N PHE A 303 12.18 -12.86 -14.57
CA PHE A 303 11.22 -12.14 -15.41
C PHE A 303 11.90 -11.55 -16.64
N ALA A 304 13.04 -10.88 -16.46
CA ALA A 304 13.80 -10.28 -17.55
C ALA A 304 14.26 -11.29 -18.62
N GLU A 305 14.78 -12.47 -18.20
CA GLU A 305 15.20 -13.55 -19.10
C GLU A 305 14.02 -14.15 -19.90
N ASN A 306 12.79 -13.94 -19.47
CA ASN A 306 11.58 -14.40 -20.13
C ASN A 306 10.76 -13.26 -20.79
N ASP A 307 11.39 -12.12 -21.10
CA ASP A 307 10.78 -10.95 -21.72
C ASP A 307 9.59 -10.37 -20.93
N VAL A 308 9.54 -10.59 -19.62
CA VAL A 308 8.59 -9.95 -18.72
C VAL A 308 9.29 -8.77 -18.05
N ALA A 309 8.70 -7.58 -18.19
CA ALA A 309 9.26 -6.33 -17.69
C ALA A 309 8.45 -5.81 -16.47
N PRO A 310 8.74 -6.24 -15.23
CA PRO A 310 8.11 -5.63 -14.06
C PRO A 310 8.54 -4.17 -13.91
N LEU A 311 7.60 -3.25 -13.83
CA LEU A 311 7.86 -1.81 -13.75
C LEU A 311 7.88 -1.27 -12.32
N GLY A 312 7.74 -2.12 -11.34
CA GLY A 312 7.75 -1.72 -9.93
C GLY A 312 7.43 -2.89 -9.01
N VAL A 313 7.18 -2.57 -7.75
CA VAL A 313 6.90 -3.53 -6.68
C VAL A 313 5.54 -3.25 -6.03
N THR A 314 4.88 -4.30 -5.58
CA THR A 314 3.67 -4.22 -4.75
C THR A 314 3.91 -4.93 -3.42
N ALA A 315 3.51 -4.31 -2.33
CA ALA A 315 3.72 -4.84 -0.98
C ALA A 315 2.63 -4.37 -0.04
N GLU A 316 2.38 -5.11 1.03
CA GLU A 316 1.66 -4.57 2.17
C GLU A 316 2.48 -3.47 2.86
N LEU A 317 1.81 -2.50 3.47
CA LEU A 317 2.44 -1.32 4.07
C LEU A 317 3.55 -1.67 5.08
N TYR A 318 3.43 -2.76 5.85
CA TYR A 318 4.43 -3.13 6.86
C TYR A 318 5.84 -3.32 6.28
N TRP A 319 5.96 -3.71 5.01
CA TRP A 319 7.25 -3.79 4.33
C TRP A 319 8.00 -2.47 4.36
N ASN A 320 7.27 -1.37 4.23
CA ASN A 320 7.84 -0.03 4.22
C ASN A 320 8.43 0.41 5.57
N PHE A 321 7.96 -0.20 6.66
CA PHE A 321 8.39 0.11 8.04
C PHE A 321 9.28 -0.97 8.67
N ASP A 322 9.66 -1.99 7.92
CA ASP A 322 10.62 -3.00 8.35
C ASP A 322 12.03 -2.67 7.86
N LYS A 323 13.04 -2.83 8.71
CA LYS A 323 14.43 -2.49 8.39
C LYS A 323 15.02 -3.31 7.25
N VAL A 324 14.66 -4.59 7.19
CA VAL A 324 15.17 -5.50 6.16
C VAL A 324 14.31 -5.38 4.91
N TYR A 325 12.99 -5.48 5.06
CA TYR A 325 12.06 -5.48 3.93
C TYR A 325 12.06 -4.16 3.17
N GLY A 326 12.01 -3.04 3.87
CA GLY A 326 12.01 -1.71 3.26
C GLY A 326 13.33 -1.36 2.58
N VAL A 327 14.46 -1.85 3.10
CA VAL A 327 15.79 -1.56 2.52
C VAL A 327 16.16 -2.57 1.44
N GLU A 328 16.13 -3.87 1.76
CA GLU A 328 16.59 -4.92 0.84
C GLU A 328 15.51 -5.30 -0.19
N GLY A 329 14.25 -5.34 0.23
CA GLY A 329 13.14 -5.75 -0.65
C GLY A 329 12.80 -4.71 -1.72
N PHE A 330 12.94 -3.42 -1.38
CA PHE A 330 12.60 -2.34 -2.30
C PHE A 330 13.79 -1.77 -3.07
N ALA A 331 15.03 -2.18 -2.73
CA ALA A 331 16.26 -1.64 -3.33
C ALA A 331 16.24 -1.58 -4.88
N PRO A 332 15.69 -2.55 -5.62
CA PRO A 332 15.69 -2.49 -7.08
C PRO A 332 14.69 -1.49 -7.69
N PHE A 333 13.69 -0.99 -6.93
CA PHE A 333 12.50 -0.35 -7.48
C PHE A 333 12.42 1.14 -7.17
N ASN A 334 12.12 1.96 -8.16
CA ASN A 334 11.76 3.37 -7.96
C ASN A 334 10.24 3.59 -7.87
N THR A 335 9.45 2.59 -8.19
CA THR A 335 7.99 2.62 -8.21
C THR A 335 7.41 1.54 -7.32
N GLY A 336 6.41 1.88 -6.51
CA GLY A 336 5.74 0.92 -5.64
C GLY A 336 4.27 1.25 -5.41
N ILE A 337 3.44 0.22 -5.23
CA ILE A 337 2.06 0.35 -4.75
C ILE A 337 1.97 -0.35 -3.41
N LEU A 338 1.66 0.43 -2.36
CA LEU A 338 1.46 -0.09 -1.02
C LEU A 338 0.00 -0.46 -0.79
N LEU A 339 -0.21 -1.70 -0.44
CA LEU A 339 -1.51 -2.27 -0.10
C LEU A 339 -1.79 -2.13 1.40
N PRO A 340 -3.06 -2.10 1.82
CA PRO A 340 -3.42 -2.19 3.23
C PRO A 340 -2.83 -3.45 3.87
N ASN A 341 -2.46 -3.34 5.13
CA ASN A 341 -2.02 -4.49 5.89
C ASN A 341 -3.18 -5.43 6.20
N GLN A 342 -2.99 -6.72 5.98
CA GLN A 342 -3.97 -7.73 6.41
C GLN A 342 -3.89 -8.03 7.92
N LYS A 343 -2.83 -7.57 8.59
CA LYS A 343 -2.60 -7.76 10.03
C LYS A 343 -2.36 -6.43 10.70
N ILE A 344 -2.82 -6.29 11.94
CA ILE A 344 -2.50 -5.14 12.78
C ILE A 344 -0.99 -5.11 12.97
N ILE A 345 -0.37 -4.01 12.54
CA ILE A 345 1.05 -3.80 12.75
C ILE A 345 1.22 -3.07 14.06
N HIS A 346 1.98 -3.68 14.94
CA HIS A 346 2.62 -2.94 16.01
C HIS A 346 3.75 -2.14 15.37
N THR A 347 3.58 -0.83 15.29
CA THR A 347 4.63 0.08 14.82
C THR A 347 5.81 -0.02 15.77
N THR A 348 6.78 -0.85 15.43
CA THR A 348 8.08 -0.78 16.06
C THR A 348 8.80 0.45 15.52
N LYS A 349 9.73 1.01 16.30
CA LYS A 349 10.51 2.22 16.02
C LYS A 349 11.34 2.15 14.72
N VAL A 350 10.75 1.88 13.62
CA VAL A 350 11.44 1.91 12.34
C VAL A 350 10.95 3.09 11.55
N ASN A 351 11.76 4.08 11.65
CA ASN A 351 11.64 5.32 10.93
C ASN A 351 12.25 5.12 9.58
N ASN A 352 11.60 5.38 8.56
CA ASN A 352 11.98 5.53 7.17
C ASN A 352 11.19 4.60 6.26
N GLY A 353 9.93 4.94 6.09
CA GLY A 353 9.26 4.55 4.89
C GLY A 353 10.08 5.05 3.71
N SER A 354 10.53 4.17 2.82
CA SER A 354 11.10 4.58 1.56
C SER A 354 9.99 5.30 0.79
N ALA A 355 10.18 6.55 0.43
CA ALA A 355 9.32 7.17 -0.54
C ALA A 355 9.71 6.61 -1.90
N PHE A 356 8.81 5.93 -2.58
CA PHE A 356 8.95 5.65 -3.99
C PHE A 356 8.86 6.96 -4.77
N GLU A 357 9.53 7.05 -5.90
CA GLU A 357 9.38 8.21 -6.79
C GLU A 357 7.95 8.30 -7.34
N LYS A 358 7.31 7.14 -7.51
CA LYS A 358 5.93 6.99 -7.97
C LYS A 358 5.23 5.93 -7.13
N SER A 359 4.13 6.31 -6.53
CA SER A 359 3.35 5.43 -5.66
C SER A 359 1.86 5.78 -5.73
N PRO A 360 1.12 5.27 -6.72
CA PRO A 360 -0.32 5.44 -6.74
C PRO A 360 -0.96 4.91 -5.45
N TYR A 361 -1.95 5.63 -4.94
CA TYR A 361 -2.66 5.22 -3.74
C TYR A 361 -3.61 4.07 -4.05
N SER A 362 -3.47 2.95 -3.35
CA SER A 362 -4.35 1.79 -3.52
C SER A 362 -5.73 2.08 -2.92
N VAL A 363 -6.76 1.99 -3.75
CA VAL A 363 -8.18 2.19 -3.40
C VAL A 363 -8.92 0.89 -3.67
N ALA A 364 -9.62 0.35 -2.69
CA ALA A 364 -10.43 -0.84 -2.88
C ALA A 364 -11.57 -0.56 -3.91
N ASN A 365 -11.86 -1.54 -4.77
CA ASN A 365 -12.87 -1.36 -5.81
C ASN A 365 -14.28 -1.07 -5.28
N ASP A 366 -14.62 -1.59 -4.10
CA ASP A 366 -15.92 -1.31 -3.46
C ASP A 366 -16.02 0.14 -2.96
N LEU A 367 -14.95 0.73 -2.42
CA LEU A 367 -14.90 2.16 -2.14
C LEU A 367 -15.02 2.98 -3.43
N TYR A 368 -14.27 2.61 -4.48
CA TYR A 368 -14.34 3.26 -5.78
C TYR A 368 -15.76 3.25 -6.36
N ALA A 369 -16.44 2.08 -6.31
CA ALA A 369 -17.81 1.92 -6.79
C ALA A 369 -18.85 2.73 -5.99
N THR A 370 -18.54 3.10 -4.73
CA THR A 370 -19.44 3.90 -3.89
C THR A 370 -19.29 5.40 -4.10
N THR A 371 -18.23 5.86 -4.76
CA THR A 371 -18.05 7.27 -5.09
C THR A 371 -19.00 7.66 -6.22
N THR A 372 -19.85 8.68 -5.97
CA THR A 372 -21.01 8.93 -6.83
C THR A 372 -20.77 9.96 -7.91
N GLU A 373 -20.17 11.08 -7.64
CA GLU A 373 -20.05 12.17 -8.63
C GLU A 373 -18.60 12.58 -8.82
N GLY A 374 -18.26 12.89 -10.10
CA GLY A 374 -17.00 13.52 -10.45
C GLY A 374 -15.76 12.76 -9.95
N ARG A 375 -15.53 11.54 -10.38
CA ARG A 375 -14.38 10.69 -9.98
C ARG A 375 -13.01 11.36 -10.17
N ASN A 376 -12.88 12.59 -9.64
CA ASN A 376 -11.66 13.37 -9.61
C ASN A 376 -10.94 13.14 -8.28
N PHE A 377 -10.01 12.22 -8.27
CA PHE A 377 -9.19 11.93 -7.09
C PHE A 377 -8.08 12.98 -6.96
N PRO A 378 -7.65 13.31 -5.73
CA PRO A 378 -6.63 14.34 -5.51
C PRO A 378 -5.21 13.90 -5.89
N ILE A 379 -4.96 12.61 -6.07
CA ILE A 379 -3.67 11.99 -6.43
C ILE A 379 -3.88 10.85 -7.42
N ASP A 380 -2.78 10.30 -7.92
CA ASP A 380 -2.81 9.04 -8.67
C ASP A 380 -3.34 7.91 -7.79
N ILE A 381 -4.33 7.17 -8.30
CA ILE A 381 -4.92 6.02 -7.61
C ILE A 381 -4.76 4.72 -8.39
N ALA A 382 -4.66 3.62 -7.66
CA ALA A 382 -4.75 2.26 -8.18
C ALA A 382 -6.03 1.60 -7.67
N ILE A 383 -7.04 1.48 -8.55
CA ILE A 383 -8.32 0.84 -8.26
C ILE A 383 -8.07 -0.65 -8.15
N THR A 384 -8.15 -1.18 -6.95
CA THR A 384 -7.60 -2.49 -6.59
C THR A 384 -8.70 -3.55 -6.60
N TYR A 385 -8.53 -4.51 -7.50
CA TYR A 385 -9.32 -5.73 -7.59
C TYR A 385 -8.46 -6.93 -7.16
N SER A 386 -9.06 -7.88 -6.45
CA SER A 386 -8.47 -9.22 -6.37
C SER A 386 -8.60 -9.93 -7.72
N PHE A 387 -7.70 -10.87 -8.04
CA PHE A 387 -7.86 -11.69 -9.25
C PHE A 387 -9.24 -12.38 -9.22
N PHE A 388 -9.94 -12.32 -10.33
CA PHE A 388 -11.33 -12.73 -10.43
C PHE A 388 -11.51 -14.24 -10.24
N ASP A 389 -12.55 -14.64 -9.54
CA ASP A 389 -12.89 -16.06 -9.37
C ASP A 389 -13.57 -16.64 -10.61
N ASN A 390 -14.21 -15.78 -11.44
CA ASN A 390 -14.98 -16.21 -12.60
C ASN A 390 -15.18 -15.07 -13.61
N GLU A 391 -15.64 -15.44 -14.83
CA GLU A 391 -15.91 -14.50 -15.92
C GLU A 391 -17.00 -13.46 -15.61
N LYS A 392 -17.92 -13.74 -14.69
CA LYS A 392 -18.99 -12.80 -14.34
C LYS A 392 -18.42 -11.61 -13.58
N GLU A 393 -17.52 -11.86 -12.62
CA GLU A 393 -16.83 -10.81 -11.88
C GLU A 393 -15.92 -9.99 -12.79
N LEU A 394 -15.15 -10.67 -13.66
CA LEU A 394 -14.35 -10.02 -14.68
C LEU A 394 -15.17 -9.05 -15.54
N LYS A 395 -16.32 -9.49 -16.04
CA LYS A 395 -17.20 -8.65 -16.87
C LYS A 395 -17.76 -7.47 -16.11
N ALA A 396 -18.17 -7.67 -14.85
CA ALA A 396 -18.67 -6.59 -14.00
C ALA A 396 -17.59 -5.51 -13.77
N ALA A 397 -16.37 -5.89 -13.44
CA ALA A 397 -15.25 -4.97 -13.29
C ALA A 397 -14.92 -4.23 -14.58
N ALA A 398 -14.89 -4.93 -15.71
CA ALA A 398 -14.64 -4.34 -17.01
C ALA A 398 -15.76 -3.39 -17.48
N GLU A 399 -17.01 -3.63 -17.10
CA GLU A 399 -18.14 -2.73 -17.36
C GLU A 399 -18.08 -1.48 -16.46
N GLU A 400 -17.70 -1.62 -15.21
CA GLU A 400 -17.48 -0.50 -14.30
C GLU A 400 -16.41 0.46 -14.80
N LEU A 401 -15.26 -0.08 -15.25
CA LEU A 401 -14.11 0.72 -15.67
C LEU A 401 -14.24 1.26 -17.11
N ALA A 402 -15.11 0.69 -17.95
CA ALA A 402 -15.19 1.04 -19.37
C ALA A 402 -15.60 2.51 -19.63
N ASN A 403 -16.26 3.14 -18.68
CA ASN A 403 -16.72 4.54 -18.79
C ASN A 403 -15.78 5.53 -18.09
N ASP A 404 -14.73 5.03 -17.44
CA ASP A 404 -13.78 5.82 -16.69
C ASP A 404 -12.51 6.09 -17.53
N ASN A 405 -11.83 7.18 -17.21
CA ASN A 405 -10.58 7.53 -17.87
C ASN A 405 -9.41 6.77 -17.19
N ILE A 406 -9.25 5.49 -17.53
CA ILE A 406 -8.17 4.65 -17.01
C ILE A 406 -6.89 4.92 -17.80
N SER A 407 -5.84 5.33 -17.08
CA SER A 407 -4.53 5.68 -17.64
C SER A 407 -3.65 4.44 -17.83
N ASP A 408 -2.86 4.43 -18.89
CA ASP A 408 -1.84 3.40 -19.08
C ASP A 408 -0.59 3.73 -18.26
N PHE A 409 -0.28 2.87 -17.30
CA PHE A 409 0.82 3.05 -16.37
C PHE A 409 2.20 3.08 -17.04
N ARG A 410 2.35 2.45 -18.20
CA ARG A 410 3.61 2.40 -18.97
C ARG A 410 4.06 3.75 -19.51
N PHE A 411 3.15 4.74 -19.60
CA PHE A 411 3.49 6.09 -20.07
C PHE A 411 4.18 6.95 -19.01
N GLN A 412 4.24 6.50 -17.77
CA GLN A 412 5.11 7.08 -16.77
C GLN A 412 6.49 6.41 -16.85
N ASP A 413 7.56 7.19 -16.67
CA ASP A 413 8.91 6.63 -16.66
C ASP A 413 9.12 5.81 -15.39
N HIS A 414 9.25 4.50 -15.53
CA HIS A 414 9.53 3.56 -14.44
C HIS A 414 10.91 2.97 -14.60
N GLY A 415 11.54 2.60 -13.49
CA GLY A 415 12.84 1.98 -13.49
C GLY A 415 12.98 0.89 -12.43
N VAL A 416 13.48 -0.25 -12.83
CA VAL A 416 13.89 -1.35 -11.95
C VAL A 416 15.34 -1.66 -12.26
N LYS A 417 16.20 -1.63 -11.24
CA LYS A 417 17.63 -1.83 -11.42
C LYS A 417 18.18 -2.84 -10.43
N THR A 418 18.76 -3.88 -10.96
CA THR A 418 19.49 -4.89 -10.20
C THR A 418 20.99 -4.86 -10.58
N ASN A 419 21.78 -5.75 -10.02
CA ASN A 419 23.16 -5.91 -10.41
C ASN A 419 23.32 -6.57 -11.80
N LYS A 420 22.27 -7.17 -12.38
CA LYS A 420 22.29 -7.85 -13.67
C LYS A 420 21.39 -7.20 -14.71
N ASP A 421 20.26 -6.65 -14.29
CA ASP A 421 19.22 -6.21 -15.20
C ASP A 421 18.82 -4.77 -14.93
N THR A 422 18.48 -4.07 -16.02
CA THR A 422 17.83 -2.78 -16.02
C THR A 422 16.53 -2.91 -16.80
N ILE A 423 15.39 -2.60 -16.17
CA ILE A 423 14.09 -2.63 -16.79
C ILE A 423 13.50 -1.23 -16.70
N GLU A 424 13.01 -0.72 -17.82
CA GLU A 424 12.51 0.65 -17.91
C GLU A 424 11.27 0.71 -18.80
N SER A 425 10.41 1.71 -18.52
CA SER A 425 9.39 2.14 -19.47
C SER A 425 9.67 3.57 -19.91
N SER A 426 9.47 3.85 -21.17
CA SER A 426 9.60 5.19 -21.72
C SER A 426 8.63 5.39 -22.87
N GLY A 427 7.76 6.41 -22.78
CA GLY A 427 6.76 6.69 -23.81
C GLY A 427 5.83 5.51 -24.12
N GLY A 428 5.52 4.66 -23.13
CA GLY A 428 4.69 3.47 -23.27
C GLY A 428 5.42 2.22 -23.78
N SER A 429 6.69 2.34 -24.17
CA SER A 429 7.52 1.21 -24.61
C SER A 429 8.28 0.61 -23.42
N LEU A 430 8.46 -0.71 -23.44
CA LEU A 430 9.18 -1.46 -22.40
C LEU A 430 10.60 -1.81 -22.89
N TYR A 431 11.56 -1.70 -22.01
CA TYR A 431 12.96 -2.02 -22.27
C TYR A 431 13.51 -2.93 -21.18
N ILE A 432 14.27 -3.95 -21.60
CA ILE A 432 15.07 -4.81 -20.73
C ILE A 432 16.51 -4.72 -21.23
N ASN A 433 17.43 -4.30 -20.36
CA ASN A 433 18.85 -4.15 -20.68
C ASN A 433 19.09 -3.30 -21.95
N ASN A 434 18.37 -2.20 -22.08
CA ASN A 434 18.36 -1.28 -23.24
C ASN A 434 17.83 -1.90 -24.55
N GLN A 435 17.23 -3.08 -24.51
CA GLN A 435 16.57 -3.69 -25.66
C GLN A 435 15.05 -3.55 -25.52
N SER A 436 14.39 -3.13 -26.61
CA SER A 436 12.94 -3.04 -26.61
C SER A 436 12.30 -4.43 -26.50
N VAL A 437 11.36 -4.59 -25.59
CA VAL A 437 10.59 -5.83 -25.42
C VAL A 437 9.59 -5.95 -26.59
N THR A 438 9.63 -7.08 -27.30
CA THR A 438 8.64 -7.38 -28.33
C THR A 438 7.34 -7.82 -27.67
N LEU A 439 6.30 -7.04 -27.88
CA LEU A 439 4.95 -7.34 -27.36
C LEU A 439 4.19 -8.16 -28.43
N ASP A 440 4.44 -9.44 -28.51
CA ASP A 440 3.64 -10.36 -29.30
C ASP A 440 2.59 -11.08 -28.44
N GLY A 441 1.41 -11.31 -29.01
CA GLY A 441 0.28 -11.95 -28.34
C GLY A 441 0.23 -13.48 -28.53
N ASP A 442 1.30 -14.10 -29.03
CA ASP A 442 1.31 -15.53 -29.28
C ASP A 442 1.61 -16.33 -28.01
N LEU A 443 0.73 -17.26 -27.65
CA LEU A 443 0.94 -18.21 -26.55
C LEU A 443 1.38 -19.55 -27.11
N ASN A 444 2.61 -19.95 -26.81
CA ASN A 444 3.21 -21.19 -27.29
C ASN A 444 3.21 -22.32 -26.25
N TYR A 445 2.75 -22.04 -25.01
CA TYR A 445 2.69 -23.11 -24.02
C TYR A 445 1.69 -24.17 -24.49
N ILE A 446 2.17 -25.39 -24.54
CA ILE A 446 1.32 -26.54 -24.82
C ILE A 446 0.26 -26.56 -23.73
N LYS A 447 -1.02 -26.31 -24.10
CA LYS A 447 -2.13 -26.78 -23.29
C LYS A 447 -1.89 -28.28 -23.13
N THR A 448 -1.26 -28.69 -22.05
CA THR A 448 -1.41 -30.05 -21.60
C THR A 448 -2.92 -30.21 -21.59
N LYS A 449 -3.46 -30.97 -22.59
CA LYS A 449 -4.83 -31.46 -22.48
C LYS A 449 -4.89 -31.91 -21.05
N ASN A 450 -5.55 -31.13 -20.23
CA ASN A 450 -6.04 -31.64 -18.98
C ASN A 450 -6.92 -32.82 -19.43
N LYS A 451 -6.27 -34.00 -19.61
CA LYS A 451 -6.95 -35.16 -19.08
C LYS A 451 -7.43 -34.63 -17.78
N THR A 452 -8.74 -34.43 -17.66
CA THR A 452 -9.36 -34.31 -16.37
C THR A 452 -8.66 -35.32 -15.51
N VAL A 453 -7.54 -34.92 -14.91
CA VAL A 453 -7.12 -35.46 -13.66
C VAL A 453 -8.36 -35.10 -12.88
N LYS A 454 -9.32 -36.02 -12.82
CA LYS A 454 -10.35 -36.04 -11.79
C LYS A 454 -9.57 -35.60 -10.61
N GLN A 455 -9.84 -34.38 -10.14
CA GLN A 455 -9.12 -33.74 -9.07
C GLN A 455 -8.77 -34.84 -8.09
N ALA A 456 -7.56 -35.42 -8.28
CA ALA A 456 -7.09 -36.51 -7.46
C ALA A 456 -6.82 -35.82 -6.15
N GLY A 457 -7.86 -35.83 -5.31
CA GLY A 457 -7.88 -35.24 -4.03
C GLY A 457 -7.49 -33.76 -4.09
N SER A 458 -8.47 -32.88 -4.20
CA SER A 458 -8.26 -31.49 -3.78
C SER A 458 -7.44 -31.52 -2.47
N LEU A 459 -6.62 -30.51 -2.24
CA LEU A 459 -5.98 -30.32 -0.92
C LEU A 459 -7.01 -30.51 0.21
N GLU A 460 -8.27 -30.15 -0.01
CA GLU A 460 -9.42 -30.48 0.86
C GLU A 460 -9.62 -31.99 1.06
N GLY A 461 -9.48 -32.83 0.05
CA GLY A 461 -9.50 -34.28 0.22
C GLY A 461 -8.34 -34.79 1.03
N PHE A 462 -7.14 -34.28 0.79
CA PHE A 462 -5.95 -34.60 1.59
C PHE A 462 -6.08 -34.15 3.04
N PHE A 463 -6.53 -32.90 3.27
CA PHE A 463 -6.83 -32.40 4.61
C PHE A 463 -8.03 -33.10 5.25
N GLY A 464 -9.01 -33.55 4.47
CA GLY A 464 -10.13 -34.37 4.93
C GLY A 464 -9.65 -35.72 5.48
N TYR A 465 -8.76 -36.43 4.79
CA TYR A 465 -8.14 -37.67 5.26
C TYR A 465 -7.27 -37.43 6.49
N GLN A 466 -6.47 -36.37 6.51
CA GLN A 466 -5.64 -36.01 7.65
C GLN A 466 -6.49 -35.65 8.88
N ASN A 467 -7.56 -34.91 8.71
CA ASN A 467 -8.50 -34.55 9.78
C ASN A 467 -9.24 -35.78 10.32
N THR A 468 -9.64 -36.72 9.46
CA THR A 468 -10.23 -38.01 9.83
C THR A 468 -9.22 -38.87 10.61
N PHE A 469 -7.97 -38.92 10.16
CA PHE A 469 -6.90 -39.65 10.89
C PHE A 469 -6.66 -39.07 12.29
N PHE A 470 -6.55 -37.73 12.42
CA PHE A 470 -6.40 -37.11 13.72
C PHE A 470 -7.62 -37.31 14.62
N THR A 471 -8.84 -37.30 14.07
CA THR A 471 -10.06 -37.58 14.84
C THR A 471 -10.03 -39.01 15.38
N ILE A 472 -9.64 -39.98 14.58
CA ILE A 472 -9.49 -41.38 15.01
C ILE A 472 -8.46 -41.52 16.13
N VAL A 473 -7.30 -40.87 15.99
CA VAL A 473 -6.24 -40.88 17.02
C VAL A 473 -6.74 -40.25 18.32
N ILE A 474 -7.46 -39.15 18.28
CA ILE A 474 -8.02 -38.48 19.45
C ILE A 474 -9.05 -39.41 20.15
N VAL A 475 -9.96 -40.02 19.39
CA VAL A 475 -10.99 -40.93 19.96
C VAL A 475 -10.35 -42.13 20.61
N LEU A 476 -9.35 -42.75 19.98
CA LEU A 476 -8.60 -43.88 20.56
C LEU A 476 -7.85 -43.46 21.83
N SER A 477 -7.21 -42.29 21.82
CA SER A 477 -6.50 -41.77 22.99
C SER A 477 -7.44 -41.52 24.18
N LEU A 478 -8.60 -40.92 23.92
CA LEU A 478 -9.64 -40.69 24.93
C LEU A 478 -10.21 -42.01 25.45
N GLY A 479 -10.37 -43.03 24.59
CA GLY A 479 -10.78 -44.39 25.00
C GLY A 479 -9.77 -45.03 25.94
N ILE A 480 -8.48 -44.95 25.63
CA ILE A 480 -7.41 -45.47 26.48
C ILE A 480 -7.38 -44.75 27.83
N ILE A 481 -7.46 -43.42 27.82
CA ILE A 481 -7.51 -42.62 29.07
C ILE A 481 -8.73 -43.01 29.92
N GLY A 482 -9.90 -43.18 29.30
CA GLY A 482 -11.11 -43.62 29.99
C GLY A 482 -10.95 -44.98 30.65
N VAL A 483 -10.35 -45.95 29.95
CA VAL A 483 -10.05 -47.29 30.49
C VAL A 483 -9.08 -47.18 31.66
N LEU A 484 -7.99 -46.41 31.51
CA LEU A 484 -7.02 -46.21 32.59
C LEU A 484 -7.66 -45.53 33.81
N PHE A 485 -8.59 -44.59 33.58
CA PHE A 485 -9.32 -43.95 34.68
C PHE A 485 -10.21 -44.93 35.43
N VAL A 486 -10.94 -45.81 34.73
CA VAL A 486 -11.78 -46.82 35.35
C VAL A 486 -10.92 -47.83 36.14
N PHE A 487 -9.78 -48.28 35.58
CA PHE A 487 -8.86 -49.15 36.30
C PHE A 487 -8.24 -48.43 37.52
N GLY A 488 -7.80 -47.19 37.35
CA GLY A 488 -7.26 -46.40 38.46
C GLY A 488 -8.29 -46.17 39.57
N TYR A 489 -9.54 -45.87 39.19
CA TYR A 489 -10.62 -45.71 40.13
C TYR A 489 -10.94 -47.02 40.91
N ARG A 490 -11.02 -48.14 40.19
CA ARG A 490 -11.19 -49.49 40.83
C ARG A 490 -10.07 -49.83 41.78
N LEU A 491 -8.84 -49.57 41.42
CA LEU A 491 -7.67 -49.79 42.30
C LEU A 491 -7.69 -48.86 43.51
N TYR A 492 -8.08 -47.60 43.33
CA TYR A 492 -8.23 -46.65 44.41
C TYR A 492 -9.29 -47.07 45.40
N MET A 493 -10.50 -47.48 44.92
CA MET A 493 -11.58 -47.98 45.74
C MET A 493 -11.18 -49.24 46.53
N LYS A 494 -10.46 -50.16 45.88
CA LYS A 494 -9.99 -51.39 46.52
C LYS A 494 -8.89 -51.15 47.60
N LYS A 495 -8.11 -50.07 47.48
CA LYS A 495 -7.03 -49.74 48.42
C LYS A 495 -7.50 -48.87 49.61
N TYR A 496 -8.47 -48.00 49.39
CA TYR A 496 -8.82 -46.96 50.38
C TYR A 496 -10.28 -47.01 50.90
N MET A 497 -11.10 -47.88 50.36
CA MET A 497 -12.51 -48.05 50.79
C MET A 497 -12.80 -49.49 51.16
N LYS A 498 -11.97 -50.10 52.03
CA LYS A 498 -12.28 -51.33 52.76
C LYS A 498 -12.84 -51.00 54.12
#